data_6e441e6a6dda5d4a1a49cb8ea2e14f94
#
_entry.id   6e441e6a6dda5d4a1a49cb8ea2e14f94
#
_cell.length_a   1.000
_cell.length_b   1.000
_cell.length_c   1.000
_cell.angle_alpha   90.00
_cell.angle_beta   90.00
_cell.angle_gamma   90.00
#
_symmetry.space_group_name_H-M   'P 1'
#
loop_
_entity.id
_entity.type
_entity.pdbx_description
1 polymer ?
#
loop_
_entity_poly.entity_id
_entity_poly.type
_entity_poly.pdbx_seq_one_letter_code
_entity_poly.pdbx_strand_id
1 'polypeptide(L)'
;MRVRIKRKLLIAARKCISQTSLPLNRLLRKPVCIECSKEDPMEFTEVIKNRYSCKKYAERQISDEQLTEILEAGRLAPTAKNLQEQHIYVARSAEALAKIDAVTPCRYGAPTVLIVAYNADDVYTYPGDVYSSGTEDATIVATHLTLAAYNAGVDSCWLNRFDPDRLAKDLNLPENEKIVMLLDLGYAAEGAGPLPNHGNRKPLEETVSYI
;
A
#
# COMPACT_ATOMS: atom_id res chain seq x y z
N MET A 1 -18.43 39.18 24.28
CA MET A 1 -19.57 38.25 24.26
C MET A 1 -19.02 36.81 24.35
N ARG A 2 -18.61 36.44 25.54
CA ARG A 2 -18.11 35.08 25.91
C ARG A 2 -19.21 34.40 26.74
N VAL A 3 -19.23 33.03 26.70
CA VAL A 3 -20.10 32.13 27.47
C VAL A 3 -21.34 31.63 26.72
N ARG A 4 -21.20 30.46 26.05
CA ARG A 4 -22.27 29.45 25.93
C ARG A 4 -21.87 28.21 25.12
N ILE A 5 -20.75 27.54 25.44
CA ILE A 5 -20.45 26.18 24.97
C ILE A 5 -19.74 25.42 26.12
N LYS A 6 -20.45 25.07 27.18
CA LYS A 6 -19.98 24.12 28.22
C LYS A 6 -21.12 23.47 29.03
N ARG A 7 -22.23 23.06 28.37
CA ARG A 7 -23.33 22.36 29.10
C ARG A 7 -24.02 21.25 28.36
N LYS A 8 -23.37 20.56 27.44
CA LYS A 8 -23.97 19.36 26.75
C LYS A 8 -23.18 18.05 26.83
N LEU A 9 -22.13 17.97 27.64
CA LEU A 9 -21.33 16.73 27.82
C LEU A 9 -21.48 16.05 29.19
N LEU A 10 -22.47 16.41 30.00
CA LEU A 10 -22.63 15.83 31.34
C LEU A 10 -23.96 15.08 31.56
N ILE A 11 -24.72 14.72 30.55
CA ILE A 11 -26.02 14.05 30.69
C ILE A 11 -26.02 12.60 30.15
N ALA A 12 -24.95 12.14 29.50
CA ALA A 12 -24.89 10.77 28.97
C ALA A 12 -24.33 9.71 29.94
N ALA A 13 -23.90 10.06 31.14
CA ALA A 13 -23.25 9.14 32.10
C ALA A 13 -24.12 8.68 33.28
N ARG A 14 -25.43 8.91 33.25
CA ARG A 14 -26.33 8.56 34.39
C ARG A 14 -27.56 7.71 34.04
N LYS A 15 -27.45 6.76 33.13
CA LYS A 15 -28.53 5.80 32.90
C LYS A 15 -28.00 4.41 32.53
N CYS A 16 -27.30 3.76 33.48
CA CYS A 16 -27.13 2.31 33.42
C CYS A 16 -26.66 1.77 34.81
N ILE A 17 -27.46 1.99 35.84
CA ILE A 17 -27.35 1.22 37.09
C ILE A 17 -28.78 1.03 37.61
N SER A 18 -29.40 -0.08 37.27
CA SER A 18 -30.32 -0.80 38.18
C SER A 18 -30.64 -2.17 37.62
N GLN A 19 -30.48 -3.12 38.51
CA GLN A 19 -30.97 -4.50 38.47
C GLN A 19 -30.12 -5.54 37.75
N THR A 20 -29.28 -6.28 38.49
CA THR A 20 -29.58 -7.68 38.90
C THR A 20 -28.51 -8.15 39.89
N SER A 21 -28.95 -8.66 41.00
CA SER A 21 -28.22 -9.33 42.08
C SER A 21 -27.77 -10.72 41.65
N LEU A 22 -26.48 -11.05 41.73
CA LEU A 22 -25.91 -12.40 41.83
C LEU A 22 -24.53 -12.35 42.51
N PRO A 23 -24.07 -13.40 43.20
CA PRO A 23 -23.19 -13.31 44.37
C PRO A 23 -21.69 -13.19 44.07
N LEU A 24 -21.00 -12.60 45.07
CA LEU A 24 -19.55 -12.55 45.19
C LEU A 24 -18.95 -13.96 45.19
N ASN A 25 -18.12 -14.28 44.22
CA ASN A 25 -16.85 -14.98 44.33
C ASN A 25 -16.39 -15.46 42.96
N ARG A 26 -15.62 -14.63 42.23
CA ARG A 26 -14.65 -15.12 41.26
C ARG A 26 -13.60 -14.02 40.99
N LEU A 27 -12.43 -14.25 41.59
CA LEU A 27 -11.10 -13.86 41.13
C LEU A 27 -11.02 -12.66 40.16
N LEU A 28 -10.56 -11.56 40.69
CA LEU A 28 -10.02 -10.40 40.02
C LEU A 28 -9.00 -10.84 38.94
N ARG A 29 -9.47 -11.07 37.71
CA ARG A 29 -8.65 -10.86 36.55
C ARG A 29 -8.91 -9.43 36.09
N LYS A 30 -7.93 -8.54 36.34
CA LYS A 30 -7.88 -7.24 35.69
C LYS A 30 -8.06 -7.49 34.20
N PRO A 31 -8.93 -6.75 33.48
CA PRO A 31 -8.89 -6.75 32.04
C PRO A 31 -7.49 -6.26 31.66
N VAL A 32 -6.72 -7.09 30.97
CA VAL A 32 -5.52 -6.66 30.25
C VAL A 32 -6.06 -5.73 29.19
N CYS A 33 -5.97 -4.43 29.43
CA CYS A 33 -6.09 -3.42 28.42
C CYS A 33 -4.90 -3.68 27.49
N ILE A 34 -5.13 -4.40 26.39
CA ILE A 34 -4.23 -4.36 25.25
C ILE A 34 -4.47 -2.97 24.67
N GLU A 35 -3.78 -1.98 25.22
CA GLU A 35 -3.49 -0.76 24.47
C GLU A 35 -2.63 -1.21 23.29
N CYS A 36 -3.32 -1.57 22.20
CA CYS A 36 -2.73 -1.52 20.89
C CYS A 36 -2.34 -0.05 20.70
N SER A 37 -1.08 0.26 20.89
CA SER A 37 -0.50 1.53 20.48
C SER A 37 -0.60 1.57 18.96
N LYS A 38 -1.76 2.01 18.44
CA LYS A 38 -1.82 2.54 17.10
C LYS A 38 -0.95 3.79 17.18
N GLU A 39 0.24 3.70 16.60
CA GLU A 39 1.00 4.90 16.31
C GLU A 39 0.07 5.84 15.55
N ASP A 40 0.11 7.14 15.91
CA ASP A 40 -0.71 8.13 15.21
C ASP A 40 -0.40 8.05 13.70
N PRO A 41 -1.43 8.13 12.83
CA PRO A 41 -1.21 8.03 11.39
C PRO A 41 -0.22 9.09 10.94
N MET A 42 0.76 8.69 10.12
CA MET A 42 1.78 9.59 9.61
C MET A 42 1.14 10.69 8.75
N GLU A 43 1.59 11.94 8.92
CA GLU A 43 1.11 13.03 8.08
C GLU A 43 1.44 12.79 6.60
N PHE A 44 0.47 12.98 5.71
CA PHE A 44 0.60 12.69 4.29
C PHE A 44 1.83 13.34 3.65
N THR A 45 2.16 14.58 4.03
CA THR A 45 3.34 15.29 3.54
C THR A 45 4.65 14.59 3.92
N GLU A 46 4.71 13.94 5.08
CA GLU A 46 5.87 13.18 5.52
C GLU A 46 5.99 11.86 4.73
N VAL A 47 4.86 11.20 4.44
CA VAL A 47 4.84 9.99 3.60
C VAL A 47 5.45 10.29 2.22
N ILE A 48 4.97 11.32 1.52
CA ILE A 48 5.45 11.64 0.17
C ILE A 48 6.89 12.15 0.12
N LYS A 49 7.39 12.80 1.18
CA LYS A 49 8.78 13.28 1.28
C LYS A 49 9.76 12.16 1.57
N ASN A 50 9.41 11.28 2.51
CA ASN A 50 10.36 10.38 3.13
C ASN A 50 10.34 8.97 2.51
N ARG A 51 9.24 8.54 1.82
CA ARG A 51 9.28 7.26 1.12
C ARG A 51 10.42 7.26 0.10
N TYR A 52 11.14 6.17 0.01
CA TYR A 52 12.24 5.99 -0.95
C TYR A 52 12.20 4.59 -1.58
N SER A 53 12.97 4.39 -2.65
CA SER A 53 13.14 3.08 -3.29
C SER A 53 14.20 2.28 -2.56
N CYS A 54 13.77 1.33 -1.72
CA CYS A 54 14.66 0.43 -0.99
C CYS A 54 15.34 -0.56 -1.96
N LYS A 55 16.67 -0.67 -1.89
CA LYS A 55 17.44 -1.54 -2.78
C LYS A 55 18.28 -2.57 -2.02
N LYS A 56 17.88 -2.90 -0.80
CA LYS A 56 18.45 -3.98 0.00
C LYS A 56 17.48 -4.31 1.12
N TYR A 57 16.91 -5.50 1.10
CA TYR A 57 15.92 -5.93 2.08
C TYR A 57 16.48 -6.94 3.07
N ALA A 58 15.92 -6.91 4.29
CA ALA A 58 16.08 -7.96 5.28
C ALA A 58 15.19 -9.16 4.91
N GLU A 59 15.53 -10.35 5.39
CA GLU A 59 14.74 -11.58 5.16
C GLU A 59 13.38 -11.58 5.86
N ARG A 60 13.17 -10.62 6.79
CA ARG A 60 11.92 -10.50 7.57
C ARG A 60 10.73 -10.22 6.65
N GLN A 61 9.70 -11.07 6.76
CA GLN A 61 8.45 -10.93 6.04
C GLN A 61 7.58 -9.82 6.67
N ILE A 62 6.83 -9.09 5.86
CA ILE A 62 5.79 -8.17 6.34
C ILE A 62 4.59 -8.96 6.88
N SER A 63 3.85 -8.39 7.85
CA SER A 63 2.68 -9.06 8.40
C SER A 63 1.51 -9.08 7.43
N ASP A 64 0.55 -9.98 7.67
CA ASP A 64 -0.66 -10.06 6.84
C ASP A 64 -1.57 -8.85 7.04
N GLU A 65 -1.55 -8.24 8.23
CA GLU A 65 -2.26 -7.00 8.53
C GLU A 65 -1.70 -5.83 7.71
N GLN A 66 -0.37 -5.67 7.69
CA GLN A 66 0.29 -4.63 6.88
C GLN A 66 0.04 -4.85 5.39
N LEU A 67 0.14 -6.10 4.91
CA LEU A 67 -0.19 -6.42 3.51
C LEU A 67 -1.64 -6.05 3.19
N THR A 68 -2.58 -6.39 4.07
CA THR A 68 -4.00 -6.07 3.88
C THR A 68 -4.25 -4.57 3.83
N GLU A 69 -3.62 -3.79 4.73
CA GLU A 69 -3.70 -2.32 4.72
C GLU A 69 -3.17 -1.73 3.40
N ILE A 70 -2.03 -2.23 2.92
CA ILE A 70 -1.44 -1.79 1.65
C ILE A 70 -2.37 -2.12 0.47
N LEU A 71 -2.89 -3.35 0.39
CA LEU A 71 -3.79 -3.77 -0.68
C LEU A 71 -5.10 -3.00 -0.68
N GLU A 72 -5.65 -2.68 0.52
CA GLU A 72 -6.87 -1.89 0.65
C GLU A 72 -6.67 -0.45 0.14
N ALA A 73 -5.51 0.16 0.35
CA ALA A 73 -5.20 1.46 -0.23
C ALA A 73 -5.19 1.42 -1.77
N GLY A 74 -4.66 0.34 -2.36
CA GLY A 74 -4.73 0.11 -3.81
C GLY A 74 -6.17 -0.06 -4.30
N ARG A 75 -7.01 -0.80 -3.56
CA ARG A 75 -8.43 -0.99 -3.87
C ARG A 75 -9.23 0.32 -3.86
N LEU A 76 -8.83 1.28 -3.05
CA LEU A 76 -9.48 2.60 -2.93
C LEU A 76 -8.97 3.62 -3.96
N ALA A 77 -7.99 3.26 -4.78
CA ALA A 77 -7.47 4.15 -5.83
C ALA A 77 -8.54 4.43 -6.89
N PRO A 78 -8.60 5.65 -7.44
CA PRO A 78 -9.51 5.96 -8.53
C PRO A 78 -9.05 5.28 -9.83
N THR A 79 -10.01 4.83 -10.65
CA THR A 79 -9.80 4.31 -12.00
C THR A 79 -10.77 4.97 -12.98
N ALA A 80 -10.47 4.96 -14.27
CA ALA A 80 -11.32 5.52 -15.30
C ALA A 80 -12.72 4.88 -15.24
N LYS A 81 -13.77 5.72 -15.13
CA LYS A 81 -15.17 5.27 -14.94
C LYS A 81 -15.38 4.29 -13.78
N ASN A 82 -14.44 4.19 -12.86
CA ASN A 82 -14.45 3.23 -11.75
C ASN A 82 -14.55 1.77 -12.25
N LEU A 83 -13.85 1.45 -13.33
CA LEU A 83 -13.86 0.10 -13.92
C LEU A 83 -13.13 -0.93 -13.05
N GLN A 84 -12.11 -0.48 -12.29
CA GLN A 84 -11.37 -1.32 -11.33
C GLN A 84 -10.75 -2.55 -11.99
N GLU A 85 -10.19 -2.37 -13.18
CA GLU A 85 -9.60 -3.42 -14.01
C GLU A 85 -8.23 -3.90 -13.53
N GLN A 86 -7.70 -3.30 -12.46
CA GLN A 86 -6.43 -3.72 -11.87
C GLN A 86 -6.53 -5.13 -11.27
N HIS A 87 -5.47 -5.91 -11.43
CA HIS A 87 -5.26 -7.18 -10.74
C HIS A 87 -3.89 -7.17 -10.07
N ILE A 88 -3.85 -7.58 -8.80
CA ILE A 88 -2.61 -7.59 -8.01
C ILE A 88 -2.32 -9.01 -7.56
N TYR A 89 -1.21 -9.57 -8.02
CA TYR A 89 -0.73 -10.85 -7.57
C TYR A 89 0.30 -10.66 -6.46
N VAL A 90 0.16 -11.42 -5.39
CA VAL A 90 1.08 -11.38 -4.24
C VAL A 90 2.04 -12.56 -4.32
N ALA A 91 3.30 -12.30 -4.66
CA ALA A 91 4.36 -13.30 -4.72
C ALA A 91 5.13 -13.33 -3.38
N ARG A 92 5.00 -14.44 -2.64
CA ARG A 92 5.70 -14.73 -1.39
C ARG A 92 6.35 -16.12 -1.37
N SER A 93 5.89 -17.05 -2.23
CA SER A 93 6.46 -18.37 -2.30
C SER A 93 7.85 -18.35 -2.93
N ALA A 94 8.73 -19.25 -2.50
CA ALA A 94 10.06 -19.37 -3.08
C ALA A 94 10.02 -19.62 -4.60
N GLU A 95 9.01 -20.38 -5.07
CA GLU A 95 8.81 -20.65 -6.50
C GLU A 95 8.45 -19.36 -7.26
N ALA A 96 7.48 -18.56 -6.78
CA ALA A 96 7.08 -17.32 -7.44
C ALA A 96 8.23 -16.30 -7.45
N LEU A 97 8.94 -16.16 -6.32
CA LEU A 97 10.11 -15.27 -6.22
C LEU A 97 11.24 -15.69 -7.15
N ALA A 98 11.48 -17.00 -7.33
CA ALA A 98 12.49 -17.50 -8.29
C ALA A 98 12.11 -17.19 -9.75
N LYS A 99 10.81 -17.22 -10.11
CA LYS A 99 10.34 -16.80 -11.44
C LYS A 99 10.56 -15.29 -11.66
N ILE A 100 10.36 -14.48 -10.64
CA ILE A 100 10.67 -13.05 -10.69
C ILE A 100 12.18 -12.83 -10.85
N ASP A 101 13.01 -13.50 -10.06
CA ASP A 101 14.48 -13.40 -10.16
C ASP A 101 15.03 -13.83 -11.54
N ALA A 102 14.32 -14.71 -12.25
CA ALA A 102 14.68 -15.12 -13.59
C ALA A 102 14.46 -14.03 -14.67
N VAL A 103 13.67 -13.01 -14.38
CA VAL A 103 13.34 -11.92 -15.32
C VAL A 103 13.87 -10.55 -14.87
N THR A 104 14.36 -10.42 -13.64
CA THR A 104 14.96 -9.17 -13.14
C THR A 104 16.04 -9.40 -12.09
N PRO A 105 17.16 -8.66 -12.12
CA PRO A 105 18.14 -8.66 -11.04
C PRO A 105 17.76 -7.68 -9.91
N CYS A 106 16.59 -7.03 -9.99
CA CYS A 106 16.27 -5.84 -9.20
C CYS A 106 15.30 -6.10 -8.03
N ARG A 107 14.99 -7.36 -7.67
CA ARG A 107 14.18 -7.67 -6.49
C ARG A 107 14.88 -7.31 -5.16
N TYR A 108 16.23 -7.17 -5.18
CA TYR A 108 17.03 -6.73 -4.03
C TYR A 108 16.85 -7.56 -2.75
N GLY A 109 16.38 -8.81 -2.87
CA GLY A 109 16.12 -9.68 -1.73
C GLY A 109 14.75 -9.45 -1.07
N ALA A 110 13.85 -8.65 -1.65
CA ALA A 110 12.52 -8.41 -1.10
C ALA A 110 11.76 -9.73 -0.88
N PRO A 111 11.22 -9.98 0.33
CA PRO A 111 10.53 -11.22 0.66
C PRO A 111 9.08 -11.27 0.14
N THR A 112 8.51 -10.12 -0.24
CA THR A 112 7.19 -10.00 -0.87
C THR A 112 7.31 -9.13 -2.11
N VAL A 113 6.66 -9.54 -3.20
CA VAL A 113 6.54 -8.72 -4.42
C VAL A 113 5.07 -8.67 -4.84
N LEU A 114 4.55 -7.47 -5.07
CA LEU A 114 3.27 -7.29 -5.73
C LEU A 114 3.51 -7.14 -7.24
N ILE A 115 2.82 -7.97 -8.02
CA ILE A 115 2.80 -7.87 -9.48
C ILE A 115 1.53 -7.12 -9.82
N VAL A 116 1.65 -5.90 -10.33
CA VAL A 116 0.51 -5.05 -10.68
C VAL A 116 0.23 -5.21 -12.16
N ALA A 117 -0.97 -5.70 -12.45
CA ALA A 117 -1.48 -5.93 -13.79
C ALA A 117 -2.84 -5.27 -13.97
N TYR A 118 -3.34 -5.25 -15.19
CA TYR A 118 -4.72 -4.88 -15.51
C TYR A 118 -5.31 -5.83 -16.55
N ASN A 119 -6.63 -6.01 -16.53
CA ASN A 119 -7.37 -6.74 -17.55
C ASN A 119 -7.58 -5.84 -18.78
N ALA A 120 -6.97 -6.20 -19.91
CA ALA A 120 -7.04 -5.40 -21.14
C ALA A 120 -8.42 -5.36 -21.80
N ASP A 121 -9.34 -6.28 -21.41
CA ASP A 121 -10.70 -6.33 -21.94
C ASP A 121 -11.65 -5.33 -21.24
N ASP A 122 -11.29 -4.87 -20.04
CA ASP A 122 -12.14 -4.03 -19.18
C ASP A 122 -11.70 -2.55 -19.11
N VAL A 123 -10.73 -2.15 -19.92
CA VAL A 123 -10.17 -0.79 -19.90
C VAL A 123 -11.10 0.25 -20.54
N TYR A 124 -11.01 1.50 -20.08
CA TYR A 124 -11.60 2.62 -20.79
C TYR A 124 -10.73 3.01 -21.99
N THR A 125 -11.31 3.04 -23.17
CA THR A 125 -10.66 3.53 -24.38
C THR A 125 -10.96 5.01 -24.57
N TYR A 126 -9.92 5.81 -24.80
CA TYR A 126 -10.04 7.25 -25.05
C TYR A 126 -10.71 7.55 -26.40
N PRO A 127 -11.37 8.70 -26.55
CA PRO A 127 -11.83 9.14 -27.85
C PRO A 127 -10.70 9.16 -28.88
N GLY A 128 -10.90 8.50 -30.02
CA GLY A 128 -9.87 8.32 -31.07
C GLY A 128 -9.17 6.96 -31.05
N ASP A 129 -9.52 6.07 -30.12
CA ASP A 129 -9.14 4.65 -30.04
C ASP A 129 -7.63 4.35 -30.03
N VAL A 130 -6.80 5.35 -29.69
CA VAL A 130 -5.32 5.21 -29.68
C VAL A 130 -4.80 4.81 -28.30
N TYR A 131 -5.45 5.31 -27.24
CA TYR A 131 -5.01 5.10 -25.86
C TYR A 131 -6.11 4.41 -25.03
N SER A 132 -5.66 3.70 -23.99
CA SER A 132 -6.55 3.14 -22.98
C SER A 132 -6.08 3.47 -21.58
N SER A 133 -6.98 3.39 -20.59
CA SER A 133 -6.68 3.71 -19.20
C SER A 133 -5.84 2.65 -18.48
N GLY A 134 -5.70 1.45 -19.02
CA GLY A 134 -5.17 0.30 -18.27
C GLY A 134 -3.83 0.54 -17.58
N THR A 135 -2.82 1.04 -18.31
CA THR A 135 -1.51 1.37 -17.72
C THR A 135 -1.60 2.57 -16.76
N GLU A 136 -2.43 3.57 -17.07
CA GLU A 136 -2.63 4.76 -16.25
C GLU A 136 -3.28 4.38 -14.92
N ASP A 137 -4.40 3.67 -14.96
CA ASP A 137 -5.13 3.23 -13.76
C ASP A 137 -4.28 2.30 -12.89
N ALA A 138 -3.61 1.32 -13.49
CA ALA A 138 -2.69 0.44 -12.77
C ALA A 138 -1.53 1.22 -12.11
N THR A 139 -1.04 2.30 -12.73
CA THR A 139 -0.01 3.19 -12.19
C THR A 139 -0.53 4.00 -11.00
N ILE A 140 -1.78 4.49 -11.07
CA ILE A 140 -2.44 5.18 -9.96
C ILE A 140 -2.57 4.23 -8.75
N VAL A 141 -3.07 3.02 -8.99
CA VAL A 141 -3.16 1.96 -7.96
C VAL A 141 -1.79 1.67 -7.33
N ALA A 142 -0.76 1.45 -8.15
CA ALA A 142 0.60 1.19 -7.66
C ALA A 142 1.18 2.35 -6.83
N THR A 143 0.83 3.59 -7.17
CA THR A 143 1.21 4.78 -6.38
C THR A 143 0.56 4.73 -5.00
N HIS A 144 -0.73 4.41 -4.90
CA HIS A 144 -1.43 4.23 -3.61
C HIS A 144 -0.78 3.13 -2.78
N LEU A 145 -0.49 1.95 -3.37
CA LEU A 145 0.21 0.86 -2.70
C LEU A 145 1.57 1.30 -2.15
N THR A 146 2.34 2.05 -2.93
CA THR A 146 3.68 2.53 -2.55
C THR A 146 3.64 3.50 -1.36
N LEU A 147 2.67 4.43 -1.34
CA LEU A 147 2.50 5.38 -0.25
C LEU A 147 1.97 4.69 1.02
N ALA A 148 1.00 3.78 0.86
CA ALA A 148 0.46 3.00 1.97
C ALA A 148 1.52 2.08 2.59
N ALA A 149 2.41 1.47 1.78
CA ALA A 149 3.52 0.69 2.30
C ALA A 149 4.38 1.49 3.27
N TYR A 150 4.80 2.70 2.86
CA TYR A 150 5.59 3.57 3.72
C TYR A 150 4.82 4.00 4.98
N ASN A 151 3.53 4.34 4.86
CA ASN A 151 2.66 4.68 6.00
C ASN A 151 2.51 3.51 7.00
N ALA A 152 2.51 2.27 6.50
CA ALA A 152 2.47 1.05 7.32
C ALA A 152 3.85 0.62 7.85
N GLY A 153 4.90 1.45 7.71
CA GLY A 153 6.26 1.13 8.13
C GLY A 153 6.93 0.03 7.29
N VAL A 154 6.51 -0.13 6.04
CA VAL A 154 7.05 -1.09 5.07
C VAL A 154 7.81 -0.37 3.98
N ASP A 155 9.05 -0.75 3.75
CA ASP A 155 9.86 -0.23 2.66
C ASP A 155 9.44 -0.85 1.33
N SER A 156 9.56 -0.07 0.25
CA SER A 156 9.16 -0.51 -1.10
C SER A 156 10.14 -0.09 -2.18
N CYS A 157 10.10 -0.79 -3.32
CA CYS A 157 10.79 -0.37 -4.53
C CYS A 157 9.94 -0.68 -5.77
N TRP A 158 9.67 0.36 -6.56
CA TRP A 158 9.01 0.22 -7.86
C TRP A 158 9.98 -0.27 -8.91
N LEU A 159 9.63 -1.35 -9.63
CA LEU A 159 10.47 -1.98 -10.63
C LEU A 159 9.79 -2.00 -12.00
N ASN A 160 10.53 -1.49 -13.03
CA ASN A 160 10.16 -1.63 -14.43
C ASN A 160 11.26 -2.34 -15.25
N ARG A 161 12.38 -2.71 -14.63
CA ARG A 161 13.47 -3.43 -15.31
C ARG A 161 13.24 -4.94 -15.22
N PHE A 162 12.30 -5.45 -15.98
CA PHE A 162 11.99 -6.88 -16.09
C PHE A 162 11.31 -7.17 -17.45
N ASP A 163 11.17 -8.44 -17.80
CA ASP A 163 10.41 -8.88 -18.97
C ASP A 163 8.99 -9.28 -18.54
N PRO A 164 7.97 -8.41 -18.78
CA PRO A 164 6.60 -8.66 -18.32
C PRO A 164 5.92 -9.83 -19.04
N ASP A 165 6.17 -10.02 -20.34
CA ASP A 165 5.52 -11.06 -21.12
C ASP A 165 6.06 -12.45 -20.71
N ARG A 166 7.37 -12.54 -20.50
CA ARG A 166 7.99 -13.76 -19.98
C ARG A 166 7.49 -14.09 -18.57
N LEU A 167 7.41 -13.08 -17.68
CA LEU A 167 6.92 -13.29 -16.32
C LEU A 167 5.46 -13.76 -16.31
N ALA A 168 4.59 -13.14 -17.12
CA ALA A 168 3.19 -13.54 -17.24
C ALA A 168 3.06 -14.99 -17.68
N LYS A 169 3.85 -15.42 -18.67
CA LYS A 169 3.91 -16.80 -19.15
C LYS A 169 4.41 -17.76 -18.07
N ASP A 170 5.52 -17.44 -17.41
CA ASP A 170 6.13 -18.31 -16.40
C ASP A 170 5.21 -18.49 -15.16
N LEU A 171 4.36 -17.49 -14.88
CA LEU A 171 3.35 -17.54 -13.82
C LEU A 171 2.00 -18.10 -14.28
N ASN A 172 1.81 -18.38 -15.57
CA ASN A 172 0.55 -18.80 -16.19
C ASN A 172 -0.59 -17.80 -15.94
N LEU A 173 -0.33 -16.50 -16.07
CA LEU A 173 -1.35 -15.48 -15.95
C LEU A 173 -2.30 -15.51 -17.17
N PRO A 174 -3.55 -15.01 -17.04
CA PRO A 174 -4.47 -14.88 -18.17
C PRO A 174 -3.86 -14.03 -19.30
N GLU A 175 -4.13 -14.39 -20.57
CA GLU A 175 -3.56 -13.70 -21.73
C GLU A 175 -4.03 -12.24 -21.87
N ASN A 176 -5.23 -11.94 -21.35
CA ASN A 176 -5.80 -10.60 -21.34
C ASN A 176 -5.28 -9.74 -20.19
N GLU A 177 -4.48 -10.26 -19.28
CA GLU A 177 -3.84 -9.48 -18.22
C GLU A 177 -2.46 -8.98 -18.64
N LYS A 178 -2.21 -7.69 -18.45
CA LYS A 178 -0.96 -7.03 -18.80
C LYS A 178 -0.26 -6.55 -17.54
N ILE A 179 0.94 -7.08 -17.28
CA ILE A 179 1.76 -6.64 -16.15
C ILE A 179 2.34 -5.26 -16.47
N VAL A 180 2.14 -4.30 -15.56
CA VAL A 180 2.64 -2.92 -15.68
C VAL A 180 3.94 -2.74 -14.92
N MET A 181 4.04 -3.28 -13.68
CA MET A 181 5.20 -3.10 -12.84
C MET A 181 5.23 -4.14 -11.71
N LEU A 182 6.37 -4.25 -11.06
CA LEU A 182 6.55 -4.98 -9.82
C LEU A 182 6.78 -4.00 -8.67
N LEU A 183 6.20 -4.28 -7.50
CA LEU A 183 6.45 -3.53 -6.28
C LEU A 183 7.04 -4.45 -5.23
N ASP A 184 8.33 -4.30 -4.97
CA ASP A 184 9.02 -4.95 -3.86
C ASP A 184 8.50 -4.41 -2.53
N LEU A 185 8.27 -5.28 -1.56
CA LEU A 185 7.85 -4.96 -0.20
C LEU A 185 8.70 -5.74 0.82
N GLY A 186 9.07 -5.06 1.90
CA GLY A 186 9.84 -5.65 2.99
C GLY A 186 10.35 -4.59 3.95
N TYR A 187 11.37 -4.93 4.70
CA TYR A 187 12.06 -3.99 5.59
C TYR A 187 13.49 -3.79 5.10
N ALA A 188 13.98 -2.56 5.14
CA ALA A 188 15.36 -2.24 4.81
C ALA A 188 16.32 -3.08 5.65
N ALA A 189 17.32 -3.68 4.99
CA ALA A 189 18.43 -4.34 5.70
C ALA A 189 19.34 -3.31 6.37
N GLU A 190 20.15 -3.77 7.32
CA GLU A 190 21.14 -2.91 7.98
C GLU A 190 22.02 -2.18 6.96
N GLY A 191 22.16 -0.86 7.14
CA GLY A 191 22.91 0.03 6.26
C GLY A 191 22.20 0.36 4.92
N ALA A 192 20.98 -0.12 4.69
CA ALA A 192 20.16 0.33 3.56
C ALA A 192 19.54 1.71 3.85
N GLY A 193 19.29 2.47 2.78
CA GLY A 193 18.68 3.79 2.89
C GLY A 193 18.46 4.41 1.51
N PRO A 194 17.95 5.64 1.46
CA PRO A 194 17.74 6.35 0.20
C PRO A 194 19.06 6.55 -0.55
N LEU A 195 19.01 6.46 -1.87
CA LEU A 195 20.16 6.75 -2.71
C LEU A 195 20.53 8.25 -2.63
N PRO A 196 21.81 8.63 -2.89
CA PRO A 196 22.26 10.03 -2.79
C PRO A 196 21.43 11.02 -3.63
N ASN A 197 20.86 10.57 -4.73
CA ASN A 197 20.03 11.40 -5.61
C ASN A 197 18.54 11.38 -5.27
N HIS A 198 18.14 10.71 -4.18
CA HIS A 198 16.72 10.59 -3.80
C HIS A 198 16.04 11.94 -3.61
N GLY A 199 16.74 12.90 -3.00
CA GLY A 199 16.21 14.24 -2.73
C GLY A 199 16.24 15.20 -3.93
N ASN A 200 16.88 14.82 -5.05
CA ASN A 200 17.01 15.70 -6.19
C ASN A 200 15.64 15.88 -6.88
N ARG A 201 15.22 17.12 -7.05
CA ARG A 201 14.00 17.48 -7.76
C ARG A 201 14.28 18.67 -8.68
N LYS A 202 13.67 18.66 -9.85
CA LYS A 202 13.63 19.84 -10.71
C LYS A 202 12.87 20.96 -10.03
N PRO A 203 13.23 22.22 -10.27
CA PRO A 203 12.40 23.37 -9.87
C PRO A 203 10.98 23.22 -10.44
N LEU A 204 10.00 23.78 -9.74
CA LEU A 204 8.60 23.64 -10.13
C LEU A 204 8.34 24.25 -11.52
N GLU A 205 9.05 25.33 -11.85
CA GLU A 205 8.97 26.08 -13.11
C GLU A 205 9.41 25.27 -14.35
N GLU A 206 10.21 24.18 -14.15
CA GLU A 206 10.56 23.29 -15.26
C GLU A 206 9.48 22.24 -15.56
N THR A 207 8.54 22.05 -14.64
CA THR A 207 7.53 20.98 -14.72
C THR A 207 6.10 21.50 -14.77
N VAL A 208 5.88 22.81 -14.53
CA VAL A 208 4.57 23.46 -14.51
C VAL A 208 4.59 24.66 -15.42
N SER A 209 3.59 24.78 -16.28
CA SER A 209 3.33 25.96 -17.12
C SER A 209 1.91 26.44 -16.90
N TYR A 210 1.74 27.76 -16.81
CA TYR A 210 0.42 28.41 -16.75
C TYR A 210 0.03 28.84 -18.17
N ILE A 211 -1.17 28.49 -18.63
CA ILE A 211 -1.72 28.78 -19.95
C ILE A 211 -3.03 29.53 -19.84
#